data_a74d860f6f090c73260759c47077a412
#
_entry.id   a74d860f6f090c73260759c47077a412
#
_cell.length_a   1.000
_cell.length_b   1.000
_cell.length_c   1.000
_cell.angle_alpha   90.00
_cell.angle_beta   90.00
_cell.angle_gamma   90.00
#
_symmetry.space_group_name_H-M   'P 1'
#
loop_
_entity.id
_entity.type
_entity.pdbx_description
1 polymer ?
#
loop_
_entity_poly.entity_id
_entity_poly.type
_entity_poly.pdbx_seq_one_letter_code
_entity_poly.pdbx_strand_id
1 'polypeptide(L)'
;MRASRPSTRRRVVAAAAVAGASALVLSGCGLQPAASFVPGAAPGSIERIDDLPDDAHLTVTSKNFTEQLVLGKIAVLAAKAAGFDVTDETNVPGSVAVRELMTSHAADFTYEYTGTAWLTFMAHEQGIPDKTEQWQAVRDEDAGNGLTWLEPAPMNNTYAFAVREEAVSELDDVQTLSDITKLPVDQRTFCVESEFNSRADGFKPMLEKYGLELGGSGENAVPTSNVSILDTGTVYTATDRGKCNFGEVFTTDGRIKSLGLSVLEDDRGFFPAYNVAPVIDSETLEEYPQLRDVYDQISPALTDEVLQELNRQVDVEGREPADVAFEWMVDEGFITAP
;
A
#
# COMPACT_ATOMS: atom_id res chain seq x y z
N MET A 1 -58.19 -28.34 -64.83
CA MET A 1 -59.49 -27.59 -64.87
C MET A 1 -59.64 -26.82 -63.58
N ARG A 2 -59.74 -25.53 -63.71
CA ARG A 2 -60.41 -24.52 -62.86
C ARG A 2 -60.32 -24.70 -61.32
N ALA A 3 -59.62 -23.88 -60.66
CA ALA A 3 -59.90 -22.49 -60.22
C ALA A 3 -61.06 -22.41 -59.22
N SER A 4 -60.81 -21.91 -58.06
CA SER A 4 -61.35 -20.67 -57.54
C SER A 4 -60.94 -20.38 -56.09
N ARG A 5 -60.37 -19.21 -55.87
CA ARG A 5 -60.39 -18.45 -54.59
C ARG A 5 -61.85 -17.97 -54.34
N PRO A 6 -62.27 -17.60 -53.16
CA PRO A 6 -61.82 -16.37 -52.49
C PRO A 6 -61.91 -16.44 -50.92
N SER A 7 -61.47 -15.57 -50.20
CA SER A 7 -61.52 -14.18 -49.79
C SER A 7 -61.46 -14.02 -48.24
N THR A 8 -60.57 -13.27 -47.86
CA THR A 8 -60.51 -12.31 -46.74
C THR A 8 -61.66 -12.20 -45.76
N ARG A 9 -61.37 -12.26 -44.48
CA ARG A 9 -61.87 -11.24 -43.54
C ARG A 9 -60.92 -11.10 -42.31
N ARG A 10 -60.42 -9.87 -42.16
CA ARG A 10 -59.69 -9.34 -41.03
C ARG A 10 -60.48 -9.51 -39.73
N ARG A 11 -59.86 -9.96 -38.68
CA ARG A 11 -60.20 -9.56 -37.33
C ARG A 11 -58.93 -9.13 -36.63
N VAL A 12 -58.82 -7.82 -36.41
CA VAL A 12 -57.88 -7.15 -35.57
C VAL A 12 -58.25 -7.50 -34.13
N VAL A 13 -57.37 -8.18 -33.43
CA VAL A 13 -57.42 -8.25 -31.96
C VAL A 13 -56.15 -7.59 -31.43
N ALA A 14 -56.35 -6.42 -30.84
CA ALA A 14 -55.30 -5.70 -30.11
C ALA A 14 -54.97 -6.49 -28.86
N ALA A 15 -53.75 -7.04 -28.78
CA ALA A 15 -53.18 -7.54 -27.56
C ALA A 15 -52.16 -6.49 -27.07
N ALA A 16 -52.49 -5.83 -25.97
CA ALA A 16 -51.62 -4.94 -25.25
C ALA A 16 -50.44 -5.76 -24.68
N ALA A 17 -49.25 -5.55 -25.23
CA ALA A 17 -48.04 -6.09 -24.68
C ALA A 17 -47.60 -5.18 -23.52
N VAL A 18 -47.79 -5.63 -22.30
CA VAL A 18 -47.16 -5.06 -21.11
C VAL A 18 -45.69 -5.43 -21.18
N ALA A 19 -44.85 -4.48 -21.60
CA ALA A 19 -43.40 -4.58 -21.52
C ALA A 19 -43.02 -4.40 -20.05
N GLY A 20 -42.88 -5.51 -19.33
CA GLY A 20 -42.19 -5.53 -18.03
C GLY A 20 -40.70 -5.30 -18.24
N ALA A 21 -40.25 -4.07 -18.01
CA ALA A 21 -38.83 -3.76 -17.90
C ALA A 21 -38.31 -4.40 -16.61
N SER A 22 -37.77 -5.61 -16.71
CA SER A 22 -36.94 -6.18 -15.65
C SER A 22 -35.64 -5.43 -15.64
N ALA A 23 -35.53 -4.42 -14.74
CA ALA A 23 -34.25 -3.83 -14.37
C ALA A 23 -33.45 -4.93 -13.68
N LEU A 24 -32.54 -5.56 -14.41
CA LEU A 24 -31.44 -6.34 -13.85
C LEU A 24 -30.54 -5.36 -13.11
N VAL A 25 -30.73 -5.26 -11.79
CA VAL A 25 -29.74 -4.69 -10.89
C VAL A 25 -28.59 -5.68 -10.93
N LEU A 26 -27.60 -5.42 -11.76
CA LEU A 26 -26.27 -6.00 -11.67
C LEU A 26 -25.67 -5.48 -10.35
N SER A 27 -25.85 -6.24 -9.27
CA SER A 27 -25.00 -6.12 -8.09
C SER A 27 -23.61 -6.51 -8.54
N GLY A 28 -22.87 -5.54 -9.02
CA GLY A 28 -21.43 -5.66 -9.16
C GLY A 28 -20.85 -5.86 -7.76
N CYS A 29 -20.59 -7.11 -7.36
CA CYS A 29 -19.56 -7.40 -6.38
C CYS A 29 -18.25 -7.00 -7.04
N GLY A 30 -17.87 -5.77 -6.91
CA GLY A 30 -16.66 -5.26 -7.51
C GLY A 30 -15.99 -4.37 -6.50
N LEU A 31 -14.79 -4.50 -6.40
CA LEU A 31 -13.80 -3.49 -6.12
C LEU A 31 -14.41 -2.07 -6.21
N GLN A 32 -14.96 -1.60 -5.10
CA GLN A 32 -15.12 -0.16 -5.00
C GLN A 32 -13.69 0.38 -4.94
N PRO A 33 -13.33 1.34 -5.80
CA PRO A 33 -12.14 2.13 -5.54
C PRO A 33 -12.29 2.66 -4.10
N ALA A 34 -11.22 2.62 -3.32
CA ALA A 34 -11.18 3.23 -2.00
C ALA A 34 -11.89 4.57 -2.13
N ALA A 35 -12.94 4.78 -1.31
CA ALA A 35 -13.89 5.84 -1.54
C ALA A 35 -13.14 7.14 -1.84
N SER A 36 -13.38 7.70 -3.01
CA SER A 36 -12.78 8.98 -3.41
C SER A 36 -13.29 10.15 -2.56
N PHE A 37 -14.21 9.88 -1.64
CA PHE A 37 -14.72 10.87 -0.71
C PHE A 37 -13.82 10.96 0.52
N VAL A 38 -13.13 12.08 0.63
CA VAL A 38 -12.40 12.46 1.84
C VAL A 38 -13.26 13.49 2.58
N PRO A 39 -13.49 13.32 3.90
CA PRO A 39 -14.23 14.29 4.70
C PRO A 39 -13.69 15.71 4.52
N GLY A 40 -14.54 16.70 4.70
CA GLY A 40 -14.08 18.09 4.72
C GLY A 40 -13.14 18.32 5.89
N ALA A 41 -12.02 19.00 5.68
CA ALA A 41 -11.07 19.37 6.72
C ALA A 41 -11.05 20.88 6.89
N ALA A 42 -11.08 21.33 8.12
CA ALA A 42 -10.84 22.73 8.48
C ALA A 42 -9.49 22.85 9.21
N PRO A 43 -8.84 24.02 9.19
CA PRO A 43 -7.56 24.22 9.87
C PRO A 43 -7.59 23.85 11.35
N GLY A 44 -6.48 23.23 11.80
CA GLY A 44 -6.15 22.98 13.19
C GLY A 44 -4.77 23.58 13.49
N SER A 45 -3.78 22.75 13.87
CA SER A 45 -2.38 23.18 13.90
C SER A 45 -1.83 23.38 12.47
N ILE A 46 -2.39 22.68 11.48
CA ILE A 46 -2.18 23.01 10.06
C ILE A 46 -3.04 24.24 9.75
N GLU A 47 -2.40 25.39 9.67
CA GLU A 47 -3.05 26.64 9.32
C GLU A 47 -3.24 26.75 7.81
N ARG A 48 -4.26 27.52 7.40
CA ARG A 48 -4.41 27.89 6.00
C ARG A 48 -3.24 28.77 5.57
N ILE A 49 -2.64 28.45 4.42
CA ILE A 49 -1.58 29.26 3.85
C ILE A 49 -2.17 30.61 3.39
N ASP A 50 -1.59 31.70 3.91
CA ASP A 50 -1.97 33.05 3.51
C ASP A 50 -1.54 33.35 2.07
N ASP A 51 -2.32 34.14 1.35
CA ASP A 51 -2.05 34.57 -0.03
C ASP A 51 -1.93 33.38 -1.06
N LEU A 52 -2.49 32.21 -0.72
CA LEU A 52 -2.58 31.11 -1.67
C LEU A 52 -3.48 31.50 -2.86
N PRO A 53 -3.04 31.30 -4.12
CA PRO A 53 -3.89 31.54 -5.29
C PRO A 53 -5.23 30.80 -5.22
N ASP A 54 -6.30 31.39 -5.76
CA ASP A 54 -7.63 30.75 -5.77
C ASP A 54 -7.67 29.44 -6.56
N ASP A 55 -6.72 29.24 -7.47
CA ASP A 55 -6.55 28.06 -8.33
C ASP A 55 -5.38 27.18 -7.89
N ALA A 56 -4.84 27.38 -6.70
CA ALA A 56 -3.79 26.53 -6.13
C ALA A 56 -4.28 25.09 -6.01
N HIS A 57 -3.59 24.21 -6.69
CA HIS A 57 -4.00 22.82 -6.86
C HIS A 57 -2.87 21.86 -6.54
N LEU A 58 -3.19 20.71 -5.94
CA LEU A 58 -2.24 19.62 -5.71
C LEU A 58 -2.87 18.29 -6.11
N THR A 59 -2.11 17.45 -6.80
CA THR A 59 -2.41 16.05 -7.03
C THR A 59 -1.63 15.19 -6.05
N VAL A 60 -2.34 14.47 -5.18
CA VAL A 60 -1.76 13.57 -4.18
C VAL A 60 -1.94 12.14 -4.65
N THR A 61 -0.86 11.36 -4.70
CA THR A 61 -0.89 9.94 -5.07
C THR A 61 -0.40 9.04 -3.94
N SER A 62 -0.74 7.76 -3.99
CA SER A 62 -0.23 6.72 -3.09
C SER A 62 -0.32 5.34 -3.70
N LYS A 63 0.44 4.39 -3.17
CA LYS A 63 0.31 2.96 -3.50
C LYS A 63 -1.02 2.41 -2.97
N ASN A 64 -1.32 1.16 -3.34
CA ASN A 64 -2.64 0.54 -3.12
C ASN A 64 -2.71 -0.39 -1.89
N PHE A 65 -1.73 -0.42 -1.00
CA PHE A 65 -1.83 -1.16 0.26
C PHE A 65 -2.23 -0.23 1.42
N THR A 66 -2.80 -0.81 2.45
CA THR A 66 -3.52 -0.12 3.52
C THR A 66 -2.78 1.08 4.10
N GLU A 67 -1.53 0.92 4.54
CA GLU A 67 -0.75 2.00 5.11
C GLU A 67 -0.59 3.18 4.14
N GLN A 68 -0.33 2.90 2.88
CA GLN A 68 -0.21 3.93 1.86
C GLN A 68 -1.55 4.61 1.54
N LEU A 69 -2.67 3.90 1.65
CA LEU A 69 -3.99 4.52 1.55
C LEU A 69 -4.24 5.48 2.71
N VAL A 70 -3.91 5.08 3.94
CA VAL A 70 -4.05 5.95 5.11
C VAL A 70 -3.13 7.17 5.00
N LEU A 71 -1.85 6.98 4.69
CA LEU A 71 -0.88 8.07 4.50
C LEU A 71 -1.30 9.02 3.37
N GLY A 72 -1.77 8.48 2.25
CA GLY A 72 -2.29 9.29 1.15
C GLY A 72 -3.49 10.14 1.55
N LYS A 73 -4.42 9.59 2.35
CA LYS A 73 -5.56 10.36 2.87
C LYS A 73 -5.14 11.41 3.91
N ILE A 74 -4.15 11.13 4.75
CA ILE A 74 -3.52 12.13 5.62
C ILE A 74 -2.97 13.29 4.78
N ALA A 75 -2.24 12.98 3.69
CA ALA A 75 -1.69 14.01 2.82
C ALA A 75 -2.78 14.86 2.14
N VAL A 76 -3.84 14.22 1.62
CA VAL A 76 -4.99 14.92 1.02
C VAL A 76 -5.67 15.87 2.03
N LEU A 77 -5.90 15.38 3.26
CA LEU A 77 -6.53 16.18 4.32
C LEU A 77 -5.66 17.36 4.74
N ALA A 78 -4.34 17.15 4.87
CA ALA A 78 -3.38 18.20 5.20
C ALA A 78 -3.37 19.31 4.14
N ALA A 79 -3.27 18.95 2.87
CA ALA A 79 -3.30 19.90 1.77
C ALA A 79 -4.62 20.68 1.70
N LYS A 80 -5.76 20.02 1.92
CA LYS A 80 -7.08 20.68 2.00
C LYS A 80 -7.17 21.65 3.18
N ALA A 81 -6.67 21.28 4.36
CA ALA A 81 -6.64 22.17 5.52
C ALA A 81 -5.75 23.38 5.28
N ALA A 82 -4.62 23.19 4.58
CA ALA A 82 -3.72 24.26 4.16
C ALA A 82 -4.33 25.18 3.09
N GLY A 83 -5.44 24.78 2.46
CA GLY A 83 -6.23 25.64 1.56
C GLY A 83 -6.17 25.29 0.08
N PHE A 84 -5.48 24.21 -0.30
CA PHE A 84 -5.41 23.75 -1.69
C PHE A 84 -6.71 23.09 -2.17
N ASP A 85 -7.01 23.23 -3.46
CA ASP A 85 -7.84 22.27 -4.18
C ASP A 85 -7.02 20.99 -4.42
N VAL A 86 -7.57 19.81 -4.17
CA VAL A 86 -6.80 18.56 -4.18
C VAL A 86 -7.44 17.52 -5.06
N THR A 87 -6.71 17.06 -6.06
CA THR A 87 -7.01 15.82 -6.78
C THR A 87 -6.43 14.63 -6.00
N ASP A 88 -7.32 13.71 -5.63
CA ASP A 88 -6.99 12.49 -4.89
C ASP A 88 -6.77 11.33 -5.89
N GLU A 89 -5.52 11.10 -6.26
CA GLU A 89 -5.05 9.99 -7.12
C GLU A 89 -4.40 8.87 -6.28
N THR A 90 -4.91 8.64 -5.07
CA THR A 90 -4.45 7.54 -4.21
C THR A 90 -4.92 6.18 -4.75
N ASN A 91 -4.32 5.07 -4.24
CA ASN A 91 -4.67 3.69 -4.63
C ASN A 91 -4.13 3.29 -6.02
N VAL A 92 -2.93 3.72 -6.35
CA VAL A 92 -2.25 3.34 -7.60
C VAL A 92 -1.51 2.01 -7.40
N PRO A 93 -1.71 1.01 -8.27
CA PRO A 93 -1.07 -0.30 -8.13
C PRO A 93 0.45 -0.26 -8.31
N GLY A 94 1.18 -0.57 -7.25
CA GLY A 94 2.63 -0.81 -7.26
C GLY A 94 3.50 0.44 -7.19
N SER A 95 4.74 0.23 -6.76
CA SER A 95 5.70 1.32 -6.51
C SER A 95 6.14 2.04 -7.78
N VAL A 96 6.30 1.30 -8.89
CA VAL A 96 6.79 1.86 -10.17
C VAL A 96 5.78 2.83 -10.78
N ALA A 97 4.48 2.51 -10.70
CA ALA A 97 3.44 3.39 -11.26
C ALA A 97 3.34 4.71 -10.49
N VAL A 98 3.41 4.69 -9.16
CA VAL A 98 3.47 5.91 -8.34
C VAL A 98 4.73 6.72 -8.66
N ARG A 99 5.88 6.05 -8.78
CA ARG A 99 7.13 6.71 -9.18
C ARG A 99 7.01 7.43 -10.51
N GLU A 100 6.38 6.81 -11.51
CA GLU A 100 6.17 7.41 -12.82
C GLU A 100 5.27 8.66 -12.75
N LEU A 101 4.20 8.63 -11.95
CA LEU A 101 3.36 9.81 -11.74
C LEU A 101 4.16 10.98 -11.16
N MET A 102 5.01 10.74 -10.18
CA MET A 102 5.84 11.78 -9.56
C MET A 102 6.91 12.32 -10.53
N THR A 103 7.67 11.45 -11.20
CA THR A 103 8.76 11.88 -12.10
C THR A 103 8.30 12.45 -13.42
N SER A 104 7.04 12.24 -13.79
CA SER A 104 6.41 12.87 -14.97
C SER A 104 5.64 14.16 -14.64
N HIS A 105 5.70 14.64 -13.40
CA HIS A 105 4.94 15.80 -12.89
C HIS A 105 3.42 15.63 -13.04
N ALA A 106 2.92 14.38 -13.06
CA ALA A 106 1.49 14.08 -13.06
C ALA A 106 0.89 14.04 -11.65
N ALA A 107 1.72 13.93 -10.63
CA ALA A 107 1.35 14.08 -9.24
C ALA A 107 2.40 14.94 -8.51
N ASP A 108 1.93 15.71 -7.53
CA ASP A 108 2.74 16.68 -6.79
C ASP A 108 3.28 16.12 -5.47
N PHE A 109 2.61 15.13 -4.90
CA PHE A 109 2.92 14.60 -3.58
C PHE A 109 2.67 13.11 -3.46
N THR A 110 3.58 12.44 -2.75
CA THR A 110 3.40 11.08 -2.23
C THR A 110 4.15 10.89 -0.91
N TYR A 111 3.73 9.94 -0.07
CA TYR A 111 4.61 9.33 0.92
C TYR A 111 5.38 8.17 0.29
N GLU A 112 6.71 8.16 0.43
CA GLU A 112 7.54 7.10 -0.13
C GLU A 112 8.57 6.61 0.89
N TYR A 113 9.04 5.37 0.71
CA TYR A 113 9.95 4.70 1.64
C TYR A 113 11.39 4.77 1.13
N THR A 114 12.30 5.12 2.01
CA THR A 114 13.74 5.29 1.69
C THR A 114 14.36 4.02 1.11
N GLY A 115 14.02 2.84 1.65
CA GLY A 115 14.50 1.56 1.13
C GLY A 115 14.02 1.27 -0.29
N THR A 116 12.73 1.52 -0.58
CA THR A 116 12.17 1.36 -1.91
C THR A 116 12.83 2.29 -2.93
N ALA A 117 13.00 3.56 -2.57
CA ALA A 117 13.65 4.52 -3.46
C ALA A 117 15.08 4.09 -3.76
N TRP A 118 15.86 3.76 -2.75
CA TRP A 118 17.26 3.39 -2.90
C TRP A 118 17.47 2.13 -3.74
N LEU A 119 16.74 1.05 -3.43
CA LEU A 119 16.96 -0.25 -4.05
C LEU A 119 16.17 -0.45 -5.35
N THR A 120 14.94 0.08 -5.43
CA THR A 120 14.07 -0.16 -6.60
C THR A 120 14.16 0.94 -7.63
N PHE A 121 14.13 2.23 -7.22
CA PHE A 121 14.09 3.33 -8.20
C PHE A 121 15.50 3.74 -8.65
N MET A 122 16.46 3.77 -7.72
CA MET A 122 17.86 4.13 -7.99
C MET A 122 18.72 2.91 -8.33
N ALA A 123 18.17 1.70 -8.20
CA ALA A 123 18.79 0.43 -8.58
C ALA A 123 20.14 0.14 -7.88
N HIS A 124 20.29 0.59 -6.63
CA HIS A 124 21.44 0.21 -5.82
C HIS A 124 21.32 -1.26 -5.36
N GLU A 125 22.44 -1.95 -5.26
CA GLU A 125 22.47 -3.39 -4.92
C GLU A 125 22.30 -3.67 -3.43
N GLN A 126 22.61 -2.70 -2.57
CA GLN A 126 22.60 -2.87 -1.11
C GLN A 126 22.06 -1.63 -0.43
N GLY A 127 21.26 -1.84 0.62
CA GLY A 127 20.79 -0.76 1.50
C GLY A 127 21.93 -0.15 2.33
N ILE A 128 21.74 1.08 2.75
CA ILE A 128 22.62 1.75 3.72
C ILE A 128 22.10 1.42 5.11
N PRO A 129 22.92 0.82 6.01
CA PRO A 129 22.44 0.36 7.33
C PRO A 129 21.96 1.48 8.25
N ASP A 130 22.58 2.65 8.21
CA ASP A 130 22.13 3.81 8.97
C ASP A 130 20.97 4.50 8.26
N LYS A 131 19.83 4.59 8.92
CA LYS A 131 18.59 5.13 8.35
C LYS A 131 18.70 6.60 7.95
N THR A 132 19.49 7.38 8.69
CA THR A 132 19.69 8.81 8.41
C THR A 132 20.60 8.99 7.20
N GLU A 133 21.67 8.21 7.11
CA GLU A 133 22.55 8.21 5.94
C GLU A 133 21.81 7.72 4.69
N GLN A 134 20.96 6.71 4.82
CA GLN A 134 20.14 6.22 3.70
C GLN A 134 19.17 7.30 3.20
N TRP A 135 18.44 7.95 4.12
CA TRP A 135 17.54 9.05 3.74
C TRP A 135 18.30 10.20 3.06
N GLN A 136 19.46 10.61 3.61
CA GLN A 136 20.26 11.67 2.99
C GLN A 136 20.73 11.29 1.59
N ALA A 137 21.19 10.06 1.39
CA ALA A 137 21.62 9.56 0.10
C ALA A 137 20.46 9.55 -0.93
N VAL A 138 19.27 9.07 -0.52
CA VAL A 138 18.06 9.09 -1.33
C VAL A 138 17.67 10.52 -1.71
N ARG A 139 17.59 11.42 -0.72
CA ARG A 139 17.25 12.82 -0.93
C ARG A 139 18.18 13.49 -1.93
N ASP A 140 19.49 13.30 -1.76
CA ASP A 140 20.50 13.97 -2.57
C ASP A 140 20.53 13.43 -4.01
N GLU A 141 20.29 12.12 -4.20
CA GLU A 141 20.24 11.51 -5.52
C GLU A 141 18.93 11.84 -6.24
N ASP A 142 17.81 11.82 -5.53
CA ASP A 142 16.47 12.02 -6.12
C ASP A 142 16.17 13.49 -6.48
N ALA A 143 16.91 14.42 -5.90
CA ALA A 143 16.88 15.82 -6.32
C ALA A 143 17.19 15.97 -7.81
N GLY A 144 18.02 15.08 -8.38
CA GLY A 144 18.32 15.02 -9.81
C GLY A 144 17.13 14.58 -10.67
N ASN A 145 16.10 13.98 -10.08
CA ASN A 145 14.86 13.56 -10.72
C ASN A 145 13.70 14.56 -10.50
N GLY A 146 13.99 15.74 -9.95
CA GLY A 146 12.98 16.78 -9.69
C GLY A 146 12.11 16.48 -8.47
N LEU A 147 12.57 15.65 -7.54
CA LEU A 147 11.82 15.30 -6.32
C LEU A 147 12.53 15.74 -5.07
N THR A 148 11.81 16.37 -4.16
CA THR A 148 12.31 16.80 -2.86
C THR A 148 11.77 15.92 -1.75
N TRP A 149 12.67 15.26 -1.03
CA TRP A 149 12.36 14.45 0.16
C TRP A 149 12.44 15.32 1.40
N LEU A 150 11.36 15.39 2.16
CA LEU A 150 11.32 16.06 3.46
C LEU A 150 11.86 15.13 4.56
N GLU A 151 11.83 15.60 5.82
CA GLU A 151 12.29 14.79 6.95
C GLU A 151 11.43 13.53 7.11
N PRO A 152 12.06 12.35 7.30
CA PRO A 152 11.32 11.10 7.40
C PRO A 152 10.61 10.98 8.73
N ALA A 153 9.52 10.24 8.73
CA ALA A 153 8.86 9.79 9.95
C ALA A 153 9.74 8.80 10.74
N PRO A 154 9.59 8.71 12.07
CA PRO A 154 10.33 7.76 12.88
C PRO A 154 10.00 6.29 12.58
N MET A 155 8.84 6.01 11.99
CA MET A 155 8.37 4.67 11.65
C MET A 155 9.27 3.97 10.62
N ASN A 156 9.33 2.63 10.70
CA ASN A 156 10.07 1.79 9.78
C ASN A 156 9.23 0.58 9.37
N ASN A 157 8.58 0.67 8.23
CA ASN A 157 7.78 -0.42 7.68
C ASN A 157 8.63 -1.34 6.80
N THR A 158 9.38 -2.24 7.41
CA THR A 158 10.22 -3.20 6.68
C THR A 158 9.44 -4.47 6.31
N TYR A 159 9.92 -5.16 5.28
CA TYR A 159 9.52 -6.53 5.01
C TYR A 159 10.00 -7.47 6.10
N ALA A 160 9.21 -8.49 6.40
CA ALA A 160 9.57 -9.59 7.27
C ALA A 160 8.83 -10.87 6.84
N PHE A 161 9.15 -11.97 7.49
CA PHE A 161 8.36 -13.20 7.41
C PHE A 161 7.77 -13.52 8.77
N ALA A 162 6.54 -14.00 8.77
CA ALA A 162 5.86 -14.44 9.97
C ALA A 162 5.37 -15.87 9.84
N VAL A 163 5.22 -16.52 11.00
CA VAL A 163 4.62 -17.85 11.16
C VAL A 163 3.44 -17.74 12.12
N ARG A 164 2.53 -18.69 12.10
CA ARG A 164 1.50 -18.81 13.15
C ARG A 164 2.16 -19.08 14.50
N GLU A 165 1.76 -18.37 15.55
CA GLU A 165 2.30 -18.59 16.91
C GLU A 165 2.21 -20.04 17.33
N GLU A 166 1.09 -20.71 17.03
CA GLU A 166 0.85 -22.12 17.35
C GLU A 166 1.76 -23.09 16.57
N ALA A 167 2.23 -22.69 15.37
CA ALA A 167 3.10 -23.52 14.54
C ALA A 167 4.59 -23.37 14.87
N VAL A 168 4.99 -22.41 15.68
CA VAL A 168 6.40 -22.19 16.04
C VAL A 168 7.04 -23.46 16.58
N SER A 169 6.36 -24.15 17.52
CA SER A 169 6.87 -25.41 18.09
C SER A 169 6.84 -26.60 17.12
N GLU A 170 5.95 -26.58 16.13
CA GLU A 170 5.89 -27.59 15.08
C GLU A 170 7.00 -27.41 14.03
N LEU A 171 7.54 -26.21 13.96
CA LEU A 171 8.61 -25.78 13.05
C LEU A 171 9.96 -25.64 13.80
N ASP A 172 10.23 -26.52 14.71
CA ASP A 172 11.52 -26.64 15.44
C ASP A 172 11.90 -25.38 16.22
N ASP A 173 10.89 -24.72 16.83
CA ASP A 173 11.00 -23.44 17.56
C ASP A 173 11.63 -22.30 16.73
N VAL A 174 11.26 -22.22 15.44
CA VAL A 174 11.74 -21.20 14.49
C VAL A 174 11.53 -19.78 15.04
N GLN A 175 12.58 -18.97 15.06
CA GLN A 175 12.56 -17.56 15.52
C GLN A 175 13.25 -16.62 14.53
N THR A 176 14.16 -17.13 13.70
CA THR A 176 14.95 -16.32 12.77
C THR A 176 14.76 -16.80 11.34
N LEU A 177 15.09 -15.96 10.37
CA LEU A 177 15.11 -16.37 8.97
C LEU A 177 16.18 -17.46 8.70
N SER A 178 17.29 -17.46 9.45
CA SER A 178 18.27 -18.53 9.37
C SER A 178 17.74 -19.90 9.80
N ASP A 179 16.77 -19.95 10.71
CA ASP A 179 16.20 -21.21 11.20
C ASP A 179 15.43 -21.96 10.11
N ILE A 180 14.88 -21.25 9.15
CA ILE A 180 14.18 -21.85 8.00
C ILE A 180 15.08 -22.85 7.26
N THR A 181 16.39 -22.62 7.24
CA THR A 181 17.34 -23.51 6.57
C THR A 181 17.48 -24.89 7.22
N LYS A 182 17.11 -24.99 8.51
CA LYS A 182 17.19 -26.24 9.30
C LYS A 182 15.98 -27.13 9.10
N LEU A 183 14.87 -26.58 8.60
CA LEU A 183 13.62 -27.30 8.41
C LEU A 183 13.70 -28.27 7.20
N PRO A 184 12.91 -29.33 7.18
CA PRO A 184 12.71 -30.16 6.01
C PRO A 184 12.20 -29.36 4.81
N VAL A 185 12.57 -29.76 3.60
CA VAL A 185 12.21 -29.04 2.36
C VAL A 185 10.70 -28.88 2.16
N ASP A 186 9.92 -29.87 2.55
CA ASP A 186 8.45 -29.85 2.48
C ASP A 186 7.78 -28.88 3.47
N GLN A 187 8.49 -28.49 4.53
CA GLN A 187 8.01 -27.46 5.48
C GLN A 187 8.38 -26.03 5.06
N ARG A 188 9.28 -25.84 4.10
CA ARG A 188 9.68 -24.53 3.55
C ARG A 188 8.64 -24.04 2.55
N THR A 189 7.45 -23.71 3.04
CA THR A 189 6.33 -23.24 2.22
C THR A 189 6.09 -21.75 2.47
N PHE A 190 6.00 -20.96 1.39
CA PHE A 190 5.96 -19.52 1.44
C PHE A 190 4.71 -18.95 0.77
N CYS A 191 4.10 -17.95 1.38
CA CYS A 191 3.15 -17.05 0.77
C CYS A 191 3.80 -15.67 0.65
N VAL A 192 3.86 -15.14 -0.57
CA VAL A 192 4.51 -13.87 -0.87
C VAL A 192 3.66 -13.02 -1.80
N GLU A 193 3.83 -11.71 -1.70
CA GLU A 193 3.19 -10.74 -2.58
C GLU A 193 3.91 -10.67 -3.94
N SER A 194 3.19 -10.29 -4.97
CA SER A 194 3.67 -10.27 -6.36
C SER A 194 4.83 -9.29 -6.58
N GLU A 195 4.76 -8.08 -6.01
CA GLU A 195 5.82 -7.08 -6.13
C GLU A 195 7.07 -7.55 -5.38
N PHE A 196 6.92 -7.99 -4.12
CA PHE A 196 8.03 -8.53 -3.33
C PHE A 196 8.73 -9.72 -4.02
N ASN A 197 7.96 -10.61 -4.64
CA ASN A 197 8.53 -11.75 -5.38
C ASN A 197 9.46 -11.33 -6.52
N SER A 198 9.28 -10.13 -7.10
CA SER A 198 10.02 -9.64 -8.27
C SER A 198 11.12 -8.62 -7.97
N ARG A 199 11.19 -8.10 -6.74
CA ARG A 199 12.11 -7.03 -6.35
C ARG A 199 13.55 -7.51 -6.16
N ALA A 200 14.51 -6.58 -6.30
CA ALA A 200 15.92 -6.81 -6.00
C ALA A 200 16.18 -7.01 -4.49
N ASP A 201 15.36 -6.42 -3.64
CA ASP A 201 15.31 -6.58 -2.18
C ASP A 201 14.21 -7.55 -1.73
N GLY A 202 13.76 -8.42 -2.63
CA GLY A 202 12.62 -9.29 -2.45
C GLY A 202 12.95 -10.74 -2.16
N PHE A 203 11.98 -11.62 -2.51
CA PHE A 203 11.96 -13.01 -2.07
C PHE A 203 13.18 -13.82 -2.50
N LYS A 204 13.54 -13.81 -3.80
CA LYS A 204 14.64 -14.63 -4.30
C LYS A 204 16.01 -14.19 -3.71
N PRO A 205 16.39 -12.90 -3.74
CA PRO A 205 17.63 -12.44 -3.10
C PRO A 205 17.66 -12.70 -1.58
N MET A 206 16.52 -12.62 -0.90
CA MET A 206 16.43 -12.99 0.52
C MET A 206 16.77 -14.47 0.72
N LEU A 207 16.15 -15.38 -0.03
CA LEU A 207 16.49 -16.80 0.04
C LEU A 207 17.98 -17.04 -0.19
N GLU A 208 18.58 -16.44 -1.20
CA GLU A 208 20.00 -16.54 -1.52
C GLU A 208 20.88 -16.05 -0.36
N LYS A 209 20.53 -14.93 0.26
CA LYS A 209 21.22 -14.37 1.46
C LYS A 209 21.23 -15.37 2.61
N TYR A 210 20.15 -16.11 2.77
CA TYR A 210 19.99 -17.12 3.82
C TYR A 210 20.49 -18.51 3.40
N GLY A 211 21.03 -18.66 2.19
CA GLY A 211 21.62 -19.93 1.69
C GLY A 211 20.57 -20.92 1.20
N LEU A 212 19.37 -20.44 0.85
CA LEU A 212 18.30 -21.22 0.22
C LEU A 212 18.26 -20.96 -1.28
N GLU A 213 17.78 -21.94 -2.05
CA GLU A 213 17.74 -21.88 -3.53
C GLU A 213 16.31 -22.06 -4.03
N LEU A 214 15.73 -21.01 -4.62
CA LEU A 214 14.40 -21.08 -5.23
C LEU A 214 14.43 -21.95 -6.49
N GLY A 215 13.57 -22.95 -6.57
CA GLY A 215 13.49 -23.89 -7.69
C GLY A 215 14.63 -24.91 -7.74
N GLY A 216 15.55 -24.88 -6.77
CA GLY A 216 16.66 -25.81 -6.64
C GLY A 216 16.20 -27.23 -6.30
N SER A 217 17.16 -28.15 -6.33
CA SER A 217 16.99 -29.53 -5.89
C SER A 217 18.08 -29.86 -4.88
N GLY A 218 17.72 -30.41 -3.74
CA GLY A 218 18.65 -30.78 -2.69
C GLY A 218 18.29 -30.22 -1.34
N GLU A 219 19.25 -30.24 -0.42
CA GLU A 219 19.03 -29.92 0.99
C GLU A 219 18.64 -28.42 1.21
N ASN A 220 19.13 -27.53 0.38
CA ASN A 220 18.86 -26.07 0.48
C ASN A 220 17.71 -25.61 -0.43
N ALA A 221 16.98 -26.53 -1.06
CA ALA A 221 15.94 -26.16 -2.01
C ALA A 221 14.72 -25.51 -1.34
N VAL A 222 14.13 -24.57 -2.06
CA VAL A 222 12.75 -24.13 -1.92
C VAL A 222 12.06 -24.42 -3.25
N PRO A 223 11.33 -25.54 -3.38
CA PRO A 223 10.63 -25.87 -4.62
C PRO A 223 9.64 -24.76 -5.00
N THR A 224 9.53 -24.46 -6.28
CA THR A 224 8.56 -23.47 -6.75
C THR A 224 7.10 -23.82 -6.43
N SER A 225 6.80 -25.13 -6.29
CA SER A 225 5.51 -25.62 -5.81
C SER A 225 5.20 -25.25 -4.36
N ASN A 226 6.22 -24.91 -3.58
CA ASN A 226 6.10 -24.49 -2.19
C ASN A 226 5.90 -22.97 -2.05
N VAL A 227 5.84 -22.24 -3.15
CA VAL A 227 5.65 -20.78 -3.14
C VAL A 227 4.28 -20.45 -3.74
N SER A 228 3.49 -19.71 -2.99
CA SER A 228 2.21 -19.14 -3.42
C SER A 228 2.34 -17.64 -3.56
N ILE A 229 2.14 -17.11 -4.77
CA ILE A 229 2.10 -15.68 -5.03
C ILE A 229 0.65 -15.23 -4.86
N LEU A 230 0.41 -14.28 -3.97
CA LEU A 230 -0.92 -13.86 -3.53
C LEU A 230 -0.98 -12.31 -3.46
N ASP A 231 -2.18 -11.77 -3.32
CA ASP A 231 -2.35 -10.36 -2.98
C ASP A 231 -1.95 -10.11 -1.52
N THR A 232 -1.47 -8.91 -1.22
CA THR A 232 -0.95 -8.49 0.09
C THR A 232 -1.83 -8.95 1.26
N GLY A 233 -3.11 -8.58 1.28
CA GLY A 233 -4.05 -8.99 2.35
C GLY A 233 -4.30 -10.49 2.41
N THR A 234 -4.19 -11.19 1.29
CA THR A 234 -4.40 -12.65 1.21
C THR A 234 -3.20 -13.42 1.79
N VAL A 235 -1.99 -12.87 1.77
CA VAL A 235 -0.80 -13.51 2.37
C VAL A 235 -1.02 -13.78 3.85
N TYR A 236 -1.50 -12.80 4.59
CA TYR A 236 -1.75 -12.91 6.04
C TYR A 236 -2.76 -14.01 6.36
N THR A 237 -3.91 -13.99 5.69
CA THR A 237 -4.96 -14.99 5.92
C THR A 237 -4.58 -16.39 5.43
N ALA A 238 -3.77 -16.50 4.39
CA ALA A 238 -3.25 -17.77 3.90
C ALA A 238 -2.25 -18.39 4.90
N THR A 239 -1.42 -17.56 5.51
CA THR A 239 -0.47 -17.95 6.55
C THR A 239 -1.21 -18.38 7.81
N ASP A 240 -2.15 -17.59 8.31
CA ASP A 240 -3.02 -17.93 9.45
C ASP A 240 -3.74 -19.28 9.27
N ARG A 241 -4.21 -19.58 8.06
CA ARG A 241 -4.89 -20.85 7.74
C ARG A 241 -3.95 -21.99 7.44
N GLY A 242 -2.65 -21.81 7.55
CA GLY A 242 -1.66 -22.86 7.32
C GLY A 242 -1.50 -23.30 5.87
N LYS A 243 -1.89 -22.47 4.89
CA LYS A 243 -1.62 -22.73 3.48
C LYS A 243 -0.11 -22.72 3.19
N CYS A 244 0.61 -21.87 3.89
CA CYS A 244 2.06 -21.78 3.92
C CYS A 244 2.50 -21.58 5.38
N ASN A 245 3.70 -22.07 5.71
CA ASN A 245 4.27 -21.90 7.03
C ASN A 245 4.81 -20.48 7.22
N PHE A 246 5.35 -19.86 6.15
CA PHE A 246 5.98 -18.56 6.17
C PHE A 246 5.21 -17.61 5.26
N GLY A 247 4.67 -16.55 5.84
CA GLY A 247 4.04 -15.45 5.09
C GLY A 247 4.88 -14.20 5.15
N GLU A 248 5.03 -13.55 4.01
CA GLU A 248 5.57 -12.21 3.96
C GLU A 248 4.64 -11.25 4.68
N VAL A 249 5.20 -10.36 5.48
CA VAL A 249 4.46 -9.35 6.23
C VAL A 249 5.18 -8.01 6.20
N PHE A 250 4.44 -6.94 6.41
CA PHE A 250 4.96 -5.61 6.72
C PHE A 250 4.96 -5.41 8.24
N THR A 251 6.06 -4.95 8.82
CA THR A 251 6.21 -4.88 10.30
C THR A 251 5.23 -3.94 10.99
N THR A 252 4.65 -2.98 10.26
CA THR A 252 3.61 -2.06 10.78
C THR A 252 2.17 -2.56 10.53
N ASP A 253 1.99 -3.78 10.03
CA ASP A 253 0.67 -4.31 9.70
C ASP A 253 -0.08 -4.84 10.93
N GLY A 254 -1.26 -4.29 11.20
CA GLY A 254 -2.10 -4.66 12.34
C GLY A 254 -2.63 -6.09 12.32
N ARG A 255 -2.64 -6.76 11.16
CA ARG A 255 -3.05 -8.16 11.01
C ARG A 255 -2.10 -9.14 11.68
N ILE A 256 -0.82 -8.79 11.84
CA ILE A 256 0.17 -9.62 12.53
C ILE A 256 -0.37 -10.00 13.91
N LYS A 257 -0.70 -8.99 14.72
CA LYS A 257 -1.22 -9.18 16.06
C LYS A 257 -2.62 -9.81 16.07
N SER A 258 -3.48 -9.40 15.15
CA SER A 258 -4.87 -9.85 15.11
C SER A 258 -5.03 -11.32 14.74
N LEU A 259 -4.09 -11.85 13.95
CA LEU A 259 -4.09 -13.24 13.49
C LEU A 259 -3.12 -14.13 14.30
N GLY A 260 -2.50 -13.61 15.38
CA GLY A 260 -1.54 -14.38 16.18
C GLY A 260 -0.35 -14.87 15.35
N LEU A 261 0.26 -13.95 14.60
CA LEU A 261 1.45 -14.24 13.81
C LEU A 261 2.71 -13.81 14.57
N SER A 262 3.71 -14.66 14.62
CA SER A 262 5.04 -14.39 15.15
C SER A 262 5.97 -13.98 14.01
N VAL A 263 6.52 -12.78 14.09
CA VAL A 263 7.49 -12.28 13.11
C VAL A 263 8.85 -12.89 13.39
N LEU A 264 9.51 -13.39 12.34
CA LEU A 264 10.88 -13.92 12.42
C LEU A 264 11.90 -12.78 12.35
N GLU A 265 12.96 -12.91 13.16
CA GLU A 265 14.08 -11.98 13.14
C GLU A 265 14.89 -12.11 11.84
N ASP A 266 15.22 -10.98 11.21
CA ASP A 266 16.19 -10.88 10.12
C ASP A 266 17.62 -10.86 10.70
N ASP A 267 18.10 -12.02 11.15
CA ASP A 267 19.36 -12.21 11.86
C ASP A 267 20.62 -11.99 11.00
N ARG A 268 20.47 -11.79 9.68
CA ARG A 268 21.57 -11.45 8.76
C ARG A 268 21.44 -10.05 8.16
N GLY A 269 20.45 -9.28 8.55
CA GLY A 269 20.25 -7.90 8.11
C GLY A 269 20.11 -7.79 6.60
N PHE A 270 19.19 -8.55 6.02
CA PHE A 270 18.90 -8.49 4.58
C PHE A 270 18.04 -7.28 4.24
N PHE A 271 17.01 -7.02 5.04
CA PHE A 271 16.09 -5.93 4.78
C PHE A 271 16.65 -4.60 5.29
N PRO A 272 16.73 -3.56 4.43
CA PRO A 272 17.15 -2.23 4.85
C PRO A 272 16.03 -1.53 5.63
N ALA A 273 16.33 -0.32 6.10
CA ALA A 273 15.32 0.55 6.68
C ALA A 273 14.37 1.10 5.60
N TYR A 274 13.07 1.08 5.89
CA TYR A 274 12.01 1.64 5.05
C TYR A 274 11.29 2.75 5.82
N ASN A 275 12.04 3.80 6.23
CA ASN A 275 11.42 4.98 6.82
C ASN A 275 10.62 5.71 5.75
N VAL A 276 9.37 6.05 6.08
CA VAL A 276 8.53 6.82 5.18
C VAL A 276 8.86 8.31 5.28
N ALA A 277 8.88 9.00 4.14
CA ALA A 277 9.04 10.44 4.09
C ALA A 277 8.04 11.07 3.11
N PRO A 278 7.63 12.33 3.34
CA PRO A 278 6.94 13.11 2.33
C PRO A 278 7.87 13.37 1.15
N VAL A 279 7.39 13.14 -0.05
CA VAL A 279 8.09 13.44 -1.30
C VAL A 279 7.23 14.38 -2.12
N ILE A 280 7.79 15.52 -2.47
CA ILE A 280 7.10 16.59 -3.18
C ILE A 280 7.82 16.85 -4.49
N ASP A 281 7.06 17.09 -5.55
CA ASP A 281 7.61 17.65 -6.78
C ASP A 281 8.37 18.94 -6.49
N SER A 282 9.59 19.07 -6.99
CA SER A 282 10.47 20.20 -6.62
C SER A 282 9.94 21.54 -7.15
N GLU A 283 9.31 21.56 -8.32
CA GLU A 283 8.71 22.79 -8.87
C GLU A 283 7.51 23.21 -8.03
N THR A 284 6.68 22.26 -7.62
CA THR A 284 5.56 22.51 -6.68
C THR A 284 6.04 23.05 -5.35
N LEU A 285 7.13 22.49 -4.79
CA LEU A 285 7.67 22.98 -3.51
C LEU A 285 8.35 24.36 -3.66
N GLU A 286 8.93 24.68 -4.81
CA GLU A 286 9.46 26.02 -5.10
C GLU A 286 8.32 27.04 -5.21
N GLU A 287 7.18 26.67 -5.81
CA GLU A 287 6.00 27.53 -5.91
C GLU A 287 5.29 27.71 -4.55
N TYR A 288 5.19 26.64 -3.76
CA TYR A 288 4.51 26.62 -2.46
C TYR A 288 5.44 26.14 -1.33
N PRO A 289 6.46 26.91 -0.94
CA PRO A 289 7.47 26.46 0.04
C PRO A 289 6.89 26.16 1.43
N GLN A 290 5.71 26.70 1.76
CA GLN A 290 4.99 26.44 3.00
C GLN A 290 4.49 24.98 3.15
N LEU A 291 4.43 24.21 2.03
CA LEU A 291 4.12 22.79 2.08
C LEU A 291 5.10 22.02 2.96
N ARG A 292 6.35 22.48 3.06
CA ARG A 292 7.33 21.90 3.99
C ARG A 292 6.79 21.96 5.43
N ASP A 293 6.37 23.13 5.89
CA ASP A 293 5.88 23.30 7.26
C ASP A 293 4.60 22.51 7.53
N VAL A 294 3.77 22.29 6.50
CA VAL A 294 2.56 21.46 6.59
C VAL A 294 2.91 20.00 6.90
N TYR A 295 3.86 19.41 6.17
CA TYR A 295 4.16 17.98 6.31
C TYR A 295 5.21 17.68 7.39
N ASP A 296 6.14 18.58 7.65
CA ASP A 296 7.15 18.43 8.71
C ASP A 296 6.54 18.38 10.12
N GLN A 297 5.34 18.97 10.35
CA GLN A 297 4.65 18.84 11.63
C GLN A 297 3.91 17.49 11.79
N ILE A 298 3.57 16.79 10.68
CA ILE A 298 2.88 15.51 10.71
C ILE A 298 3.89 14.35 10.91
N SER A 299 5.00 14.38 10.15
CA SER A 299 5.96 13.29 10.10
C SER A 299 6.42 12.77 11.47
N PRO A 300 6.70 13.61 12.49
CA PRO A 300 7.13 13.10 13.81
C PRO A 300 6.07 12.29 14.57
N ALA A 301 4.78 12.47 14.25
CA ALA A 301 3.68 11.74 14.88
C ALA A 301 3.44 10.35 14.26
N LEU A 302 4.00 10.09 13.06
CA LEU A 302 3.86 8.80 12.37
C LEU A 302 4.88 7.80 12.92
N THR A 303 4.58 7.19 14.07
CA THR A 303 5.38 6.11 14.67
C THR A 303 4.90 4.73 14.23
N ASP A 304 5.70 3.68 14.50
CA ASP A 304 5.30 2.29 14.22
C ASP A 304 3.98 1.93 14.91
N GLU A 305 3.82 2.34 16.18
CA GLU A 305 2.61 2.05 16.96
C GLU A 305 1.37 2.75 16.39
N VAL A 306 1.54 4.01 15.93
CA VAL A 306 0.45 4.77 15.31
C VAL A 306 0.04 4.09 14.01
N LEU A 307 0.98 3.76 13.13
CA LEU A 307 0.66 3.12 11.84
C LEU A 307 0.06 1.73 12.04
N GLN A 308 0.58 0.93 12.99
CA GLN A 308 -0.03 -0.36 13.33
C GLN A 308 -1.51 -0.21 13.75
N GLU A 309 -1.82 0.80 14.56
CA GLU A 309 -3.20 1.04 15.00
C GLU A 309 -4.09 1.52 13.85
N LEU A 310 -3.63 2.48 13.03
CA LEU A 310 -4.39 2.97 11.88
C LEU A 310 -4.63 1.84 10.85
N ASN A 311 -3.60 1.05 10.55
CA ASN A 311 -3.71 -0.10 9.66
C ASN A 311 -4.67 -1.16 10.23
N ARG A 312 -4.65 -1.40 11.55
CA ARG A 312 -5.57 -2.34 12.21
C ARG A 312 -7.03 -1.92 12.06
N GLN A 313 -7.31 -0.62 12.18
CA GLN A 313 -8.68 -0.11 12.01
C GLN A 313 -9.21 -0.34 10.58
N VAL A 314 -8.34 -0.24 9.58
CA VAL A 314 -8.74 -0.52 8.20
C VAL A 314 -8.82 -2.03 7.94
N ASP A 315 -7.74 -2.77 8.21
CA ASP A 315 -7.60 -4.17 7.78
C ASP A 315 -8.42 -5.15 8.62
N VAL A 316 -8.66 -4.83 9.90
CA VAL A 316 -9.31 -5.73 10.86
C VAL A 316 -10.73 -5.26 11.17
N GLU A 317 -10.95 -3.97 11.39
CA GLU A 317 -12.27 -3.42 11.67
C GLU A 317 -13.06 -3.06 10.41
N GLY A 318 -12.40 -3.03 9.26
CA GLY A 318 -13.03 -2.76 7.96
C GLY A 318 -13.46 -1.30 7.78
N ARG A 319 -12.78 -0.37 8.46
CA ARG A 319 -13.04 1.06 8.34
C ARG A 319 -12.44 1.62 7.04
N GLU A 320 -13.03 2.68 6.53
CA GLU A 320 -12.50 3.36 5.35
C GLU A 320 -11.20 4.14 5.70
N PRO A 321 -10.14 4.04 4.88
CA PRO A 321 -8.88 4.76 5.13
C PRO A 321 -9.05 6.26 5.31
N ALA A 322 -10.00 6.88 4.58
CA ALA A 322 -10.29 8.31 4.68
C ALA A 322 -10.86 8.71 6.05
N ASP A 323 -11.73 7.86 6.63
CA ASP A 323 -12.32 8.11 7.94
C ASP A 323 -11.29 7.92 9.05
N VAL A 324 -10.45 6.86 8.94
CA VAL A 324 -9.37 6.59 9.88
C VAL A 324 -8.35 7.73 9.89
N ALA A 325 -7.92 8.19 8.71
CA ALA A 325 -7.01 9.31 8.58
C ALA A 325 -7.59 10.61 9.15
N PHE A 326 -8.87 10.88 8.85
CA PHE A 326 -9.55 12.09 9.33
C PHE A 326 -9.65 12.11 10.86
N GLU A 327 -10.11 11.04 11.48
CA GLU A 327 -10.26 10.97 12.94
C GLU A 327 -8.90 11.12 13.64
N TRP A 328 -7.87 10.40 13.16
CA TRP A 328 -6.53 10.53 13.70
C TRP A 328 -6.00 11.98 13.61
N MET A 329 -6.14 12.63 12.46
CA MET A 329 -5.68 14.01 12.30
C MET A 329 -6.45 15.01 13.18
N VAL A 330 -7.75 14.73 13.46
CA VAL A 330 -8.54 15.54 14.41
C VAL A 330 -8.07 15.29 15.83
N ASP A 331 -7.83 14.05 16.22
CA ASP A 331 -7.40 13.67 17.57
C ASP A 331 -6.00 14.24 17.90
N GLU A 332 -5.09 14.25 16.92
CA GLU A 332 -3.77 14.90 17.03
C GLU A 332 -3.84 16.44 16.94
N GLY A 333 -4.97 17.01 16.56
CA GLY A 333 -5.18 18.44 16.45
C GLY A 333 -4.58 19.08 15.19
N PHE A 334 -4.18 18.29 14.20
CA PHE A 334 -3.68 18.79 12.93
C PHE A 334 -4.76 19.51 12.13
N ILE A 335 -5.96 18.99 12.16
CA ILE A 335 -7.15 19.53 11.51
C ILE A 335 -8.32 19.58 12.50
N THR A 336 -9.40 20.26 12.10
CA THR A 336 -10.68 20.23 12.81
C THR A 336 -11.79 19.78 11.86
N ALA A 337 -12.89 19.28 12.42
CA ALA A 337 -14.09 19.03 11.63
C ALA A 337 -14.66 20.36 11.11
N PRO A 338 -15.23 20.39 9.87
CA PRO A 338 -15.75 21.58 9.24
C PRO A 338 -16.98 22.16 9.94
#